data_37c77394b04981e2c82707cfc0c8b9e9
#
_entry.id   37c77394b04981e2c82707cfc0c8b9e9
#
_cell.length_a   1.000
_cell.length_b   1.000
_cell.length_c   1.000
_cell.angle_alpha   90.00
_cell.angle_beta   90.00
_cell.angle_gamma   90.00
#
_symmetry.space_group_name_H-M   'P 1'
#
loop_
_entity.id
_entity.type
_entity.pdbx_description
1 polymer ?
#
loop_
_entity_poly.entity_id
_entity_poly.type
_entity_poly.pdbx_seq_one_letter_code
_entity_poly.pdbx_strand_id
1 'polypeptide(L)'
;MKKTILLLATILFTLSAKSQEEFSRAYLNVLISYEDSISYYDGANAFVFNVDGNSIVYYPHSGPSERFVYVSGINEGVDKYGDEYQMIKTIEASTSEIVYFQLYKNHEFGLNMIFEEPTVLVHFYNKAK
;
A
#
# COMPACT_ATOMS: atom_id res chain seq x y z
N MET A 1 30.59 -29.25 -6.90
CA MET A 1 30.69 -27.79 -7.13
C MET A 1 29.46 -27.20 -7.78
N LYS A 2 28.92 -27.79 -8.84
CA LYS A 2 27.68 -27.28 -9.46
C LYS A 2 26.50 -27.27 -8.52
N LYS A 3 26.39 -28.24 -7.63
CA LYS A 3 25.31 -28.31 -6.63
C LYS A 3 25.40 -27.19 -5.59
N THR A 4 26.61 -26.79 -5.22
CA THR A 4 26.83 -25.72 -4.25
C THR A 4 26.45 -24.35 -4.82
N ILE A 5 26.74 -24.11 -6.09
CA ILE A 5 26.38 -22.86 -6.79
C ILE A 5 24.87 -22.75 -6.93
N LEU A 6 24.18 -23.83 -7.28
CA LEU A 6 22.73 -23.86 -7.38
C LEU A 6 22.06 -23.59 -6.02
N LEU A 7 22.60 -24.14 -4.95
CA LEU A 7 22.09 -23.93 -3.60
C LEU A 7 22.22 -22.45 -3.21
N LEU A 8 23.34 -21.83 -3.52
CA LEU A 8 23.57 -20.42 -3.22
C LEU A 8 22.62 -19.51 -3.98
N ALA A 9 22.37 -19.79 -5.26
CA ALA A 9 21.42 -19.05 -6.07
C ALA A 9 20.00 -19.17 -5.53
N THR A 10 19.61 -20.36 -5.08
CA THR A 10 18.30 -20.61 -4.49
C THR A 10 18.12 -19.84 -3.17
N ILE A 11 19.15 -19.81 -2.35
CA ILE A 11 19.12 -19.06 -1.06
C ILE A 11 19.00 -17.57 -1.32
N LEU A 12 19.73 -17.02 -2.28
CA LEU A 12 19.63 -15.59 -2.65
C LEU A 12 18.25 -15.25 -3.17
N PHE A 13 17.66 -16.12 -3.97
CA PHE A 13 16.30 -15.93 -4.48
C PHE A 13 15.26 -15.93 -3.35
N THR A 14 15.42 -16.84 -2.39
CA THR A 14 14.54 -16.93 -1.22
C THR A 14 14.65 -15.69 -0.33
N LEU A 15 15.85 -15.16 -0.15
CA LEU A 15 16.05 -13.93 0.61
C LEU A 15 15.40 -12.72 -0.05
N SER A 16 15.47 -12.62 -1.38
CA SER A 16 14.79 -11.56 -2.13
C SER A 16 13.28 -11.66 -2.00
N ALA A 17 12.73 -12.88 -2.03
CA ALA A 17 11.30 -13.11 -1.82
C ALA A 17 10.85 -12.74 -0.41
N LYS A 18 11.69 -12.98 0.60
CA LYS A 18 11.39 -12.64 1.99
C LYS A 18 11.30 -11.14 2.23
N SER A 19 12.00 -10.30 1.45
CA SER A 19 11.92 -8.85 1.59
C SER A 19 10.54 -8.30 1.23
N GLN A 20 9.67 -9.14 0.64
CA GLN A 20 8.31 -8.78 0.25
C GLN A 20 7.26 -9.62 0.98
N GLU A 21 7.47 -9.88 2.25
CA GLU A 21 6.52 -10.63 3.05
C GLU A 21 5.18 -9.90 3.16
N GLU A 22 4.11 -10.67 3.22
CA GLU A 22 2.78 -10.15 3.46
C GLU A 22 2.69 -9.53 4.84
N PHE A 23 2.07 -8.36 4.92
CA PHE A 23 1.73 -7.74 6.18
C PHE A 23 0.42 -6.98 6.03
N SER A 24 -0.25 -6.71 7.13
CA SER A 24 -1.54 -6.00 7.11
C SER A 24 -1.52 -4.73 7.94
N ARG A 25 -2.38 -3.80 7.55
CA ARG A 25 -2.65 -2.56 8.27
C ARG A 25 -4.15 -2.37 8.35
N ALA A 26 -4.63 -1.91 9.49
CA ALA A 26 -6.05 -1.63 9.70
C ALA A 26 -6.23 -0.21 10.22
N TYR A 27 -7.25 0.47 9.71
CA TYR A 27 -7.55 1.86 10.06
C TYR A 27 -9.04 2.02 10.30
N LEU A 28 -9.40 2.82 11.30
CA LEU A 28 -10.79 3.05 11.70
C LEU A 28 -11.36 4.35 11.15
N ASN A 29 -10.53 5.21 10.57
CA ASN A 29 -10.95 6.52 10.11
C ASN A 29 -10.47 6.76 8.68
N VAL A 30 -11.29 7.44 7.90
CA VAL A 30 -10.99 7.77 6.51
C VAL A 30 -11.33 9.24 6.27
N LEU A 31 -10.42 9.95 5.61
CA LEU A 31 -10.63 11.30 5.13
C LEU A 31 -10.47 11.29 3.62
N ILE A 32 -11.48 11.78 2.91
CA ILE A 32 -11.44 11.87 1.45
C ILE A 32 -11.40 13.33 1.05
N SER A 33 -10.35 13.71 0.29
CA SER A 33 -10.20 15.05 -0.27
C SER A 33 -10.42 14.99 -1.77
N TYR A 34 -11.38 15.74 -2.26
CA TYR A 34 -11.67 15.89 -3.68
C TYR A 34 -11.99 17.35 -3.96
N GLU A 35 -11.19 17.99 -4.80
CA GLU A 35 -11.26 19.43 -5.07
C GLU A 35 -11.19 20.21 -3.73
N ASP A 36 -12.20 21.03 -3.43
CA ASP A 36 -12.27 21.80 -2.19
C ASP A 36 -13.11 21.10 -1.12
N SER A 37 -13.56 19.87 -1.38
CA SER A 37 -14.40 19.11 -0.47
C SER A 37 -13.59 18.13 0.35
N ILE A 38 -13.90 18.06 1.64
CA ILE A 38 -13.31 17.08 2.55
C ILE A 38 -14.45 16.33 3.24
N SER A 39 -14.39 15.00 3.19
CA SER A 39 -15.38 14.12 3.82
C SER A 39 -14.71 13.18 4.80
N TYR A 40 -15.36 12.93 5.93
CA TYR A 40 -14.85 12.03 6.97
C TYR A 40 -15.77 10.84 7.13
N TYR A 41 -15.19 9.66 7.27
CA TYR A 41 -15.94 8.42 7.48
C TYR A 41 -15.29 7.60 8.58
N ASP A 42 -16.12 6.89 9.33
CA ASP A 42 -15.66 5.94 10.33
C ASP A 42 -16.01 4.53 9.87
N GLY A 43 -15.16 3.58 10.19
CA GLY A 43 -15.38 2.19 9.86
C GLY A 43 -14.05 1.47 9.67
N ALA A 44 -14.05 0.17 9.93
CA ALA A 44 -12.83 -0.62 9.83
C ALA A 44 -12.47 -0.88 8.37
N ASN A 45 -11.27 -0.46 7.99
CA ASN A 45 -10.70 -0.69 6.66
C ASN A 45 -9.38 -1.42 6.85
N ALA A 46 -9.14 -2.47 6.10
CA ALA A 46 -7.91 -3.25 6.20
C ALA A 46 -7.23 -3.39 4.86
N PHE A 47 -5.91 -3.41 4.90
CA PHE A 47 -5.06 -3.60 3.72
C PHE A 47 -4.11 -4.75 4.00
N VAL A 48 -3.96 -5.63 3.02
CA VAL A 48 -2.92 -6.67 3.05
C VAL A 48 -1.94 -6.34 1.94
N PHE A 49 -0.68 -6.11 2.31
CA PHE A 49 0.38 -5.73 1.39
C PHE A 49 1.18 -6.94 0.96
N ASN A 50 1.74 -6.86 -0.24
CA ASN A 50 2.61 -7.89 -0.82
C ASN A 50 1.93 -9.24 -1.00
N VAL A 51 0.63 -9.23 -1.32
CA VAL A 51 -0.13 -10.44 -1.63
C VAL A 51 0.45 -11.03 -2.91
N ASP A 52 0.82 -12.31 -2.87
CA ASP A 52 1.53 -13.00 -3.96
C ASP A 52 2.81 -12.26 -4.38
N GLY A 53 3.36 -11.43 -3.49
CA GLY A 53 4.58 -10.66 -3.74
C GLY A 53 4.42 -9.43 -4.61
N ASN A 54 3.23 -9.16 -5.14
CA ASN A 54 3.06 -8.10 -6.14
C ASN A 54 1.74 -7.34 -6.08
N SER A 55 0.97 -7.45 -5.01
CA SER A 55 -0.31 -6.75 -4.94
C SER A 55 -0.69 -6.35 -3.53
N ILE A 56 -1.63 -5.40 -3.47
CA ILE A 56 -2.28 -4.99 -2.24
C ILE A 56 -3.75 -5.37 -2.37
N VAL A 57 -4.31 -6.00 -1.35
CA VAL A 57 -5.75 -6.25 -1.29
C VAL A 57 -6.35 -5.35 -0.23
N TYR A 58 -7.34 -4.58 -0.63
CA TYR A 58 -8.05 -3.65 0.24
C TYR A 58 -9.41 -4.27 0.61
N TYR A 59 -9.68 -4.35 1.90
CA TYR A 59 -10.95 -4.82 2.46
C TYR A 59 -11.67 -3.60 3.05
N PRO A 60 -12.58 -2.97 2.27
CA PRO A 60 -13.28 -1.79 2.76
C PRO A 60 -14.27 -2.13 3.87
N HIS A 61 -14.68 -1.11 4.62
CA HIS A 61 -15.67 -1.26 5.68
C HIS A 61 -16.97 -1.89 5.14
N SER A 62 -17.35 -1.53 3.94
CA SER A 62 -18.50 -2.10 3.26
C SER A 62 -18.17 -2.30 1.78
N GLY A 63 -18.73 -3.36 1.19
CA GLY A 63 -18.52 -3.68 -0.20
C GLY A 63 -17.44 -4.74 -0.41
N PRO A 64 -17.21 -5.14 -1.68
CA PRO A 64 -16.25 -6.18 -2.00
C PRO A 64 -14.80 -5.70 -1.85
N SER A 65 -13.89 -6.66 -1.69
CA SER A 65 -12.46 -6.37 -1.67
C SER A 65 -11.97 -5.91 -3.05
N GLU A 66 -10.91 -5.11 -3.06
CA GLU A 66 -10.29 -4.61 -4.28
C GLU A 66 -8.81 -5.01 -4.30
N ARG A 67 -8.32 -5.39 -5.47
CA ARG A 67 -6.91 -5.78 -5.65
C ARG A 67 -6.19 -4.74 -6.48
N PHE A 68 -5.01 -4.34 -6.00
CA PHE A 68 -4.14 -3.37 -6.66
C PHE A 68 -2.80 -4.03 -6.96
N VAL A 69 -2.48 -4.18 -8.25
CA VAL A 69 -1.27 -4.88 -8.69
C VAL A 69 -0.13 -3.87 -8.86
N TYR A 70 1.03 -4.20 -8.31
CA TYR A 70 2.21 -3.33 -8.44
C TYR A 70 2.65 -3.22 -9.89
N VAL A 71 2.88 -1.99 -10.35
CA VAL A 71 3.30 -1.70 -11.73
C VAL A 71 4.80 -1.49 -11.82
N SER A 72 5.39 -1.02 -10.75
CA SER A 72 6.82 -0.71 -10.69
C SER A 72 7.37 -1.07 -9.31
N GLY A 73 8.68 -0.90 -9.14
CA GLY A 73 9.29 -1.10 -7.84
C GLY A 73 8.79 -0.10 -6.80
N ILE A 74 8.97 -0.46 -5.54
CA ILE A 74 8.62 0.41 -4.42
C ILE A 74 9.68 1.50 -4.29
N ASN A 75 9.23 2.76 -4.25
CA ASN A 75 10.11 3.91 -4.05
C ASN A 75 9.99 4.41 -2.62
N GLU A 76 11.11 4.76 -2.02
CA GLU A 76 11.14 5.36 -0.70
C GLU A 76 11.24 6.87 -0.81
N GLY A 77 10.62 7.58 0.13
CA GLY A 77 10.65 9.03 0.15
C GLY A 77 10.57 9.57 1.57
N VAL A 78 10.74 10.87 1.68
CA VAL A 78 10.64 11.60 2.94
C VAL A 78 9.82 12.84 2.67
N ASP A 79 8.82 13.11 3.50
CA ASP A 79 7.98 14.29 3.31
C ASP A 79 8.66 15.55 3.87
N LYS A 80 7.97 16.69 3.77
CA LYS A 80 8.52 17.99 4.21
C LYS A 80 8.76 18.07 5.72
N TYR A 81 8.18 17.15 6.50
CA TYR A 81 8.37 17.10 7.94
C TYR A 81 9.43 16.09 8.37
N GLY A 82 10.06 15.38 7.41
CA GLY A 82 11.07 14.38 7.69
C GLY A 82 10.53 12.97 7.91
N ASP A 83 9.26 12.73 7.64
CA ASP A 83 8.63 11.43 7.84
C ASP A 83 8.84 10.53 6.63
N GLU A 84 9.36 9.34 6.89
CA GLU A 84 9.67 8.35 5.85
C GLU A 84 8.41 7.60 5.38
N TYR A 85 8.34 7.36 4.08
CA TYR A 85 7.24 6.60 3.49
C TYR A 85 7.73 5.78 2.29
N GLN A 86 6.90 4.79 1.92
CA GLN A 86 7.05 4.05 0.67
C GLN A 86 5.97 4.53 -0.29
N MET A 87 6.34 4.74 -1.56
CA MET A 87 5.38 5.08 -2.61
C MET A 87 5.28 3.90 -3.55
N ILE A 88 4.07 3.36 -3.71
CA ILE A 88 3.82 2.17 -4.50
C ILE A 88 2.83 2.53 -5.60
N LYS A 89 3.28 2.42 -6.85
CA LYS A 89 2.39 2.62 -8.00
C LYS A 89 1.69 1.32 -8.33
N THR A 90 0.37 1.36 -8.43
CA THR A 90 -0.45 0.18 -8.70
C THR A 90 -1.48 0.44 -9.77
N ILE A 91 -2.04 -0.66 -10.29
CA ILE A 91 -3.23 -0.64 -11.15
C ILE A 91 -4.32 -1.46 -10.45
N GLU A 92 -5.51 -0.88 -10.29
CA GLU A 92 -6.65 -1.59 -9.75
C GLU A 92 -7.10 -2.67 -10.75
N ALA A 93 -7.24 -3.92 -10.30
CA ALA A 93 -7.40 -5.07 -11.18
C ALA A 93 -8.70 -5.05 -11.99
N SER A 94 -9.79 -4.49 -11.45
CA SER A 94 -11.10 -4.50 -12.13
C SER A 94 -11.31 -3.31 -13.05
N THR A 95 -10.75 -2.15 -12.74
CA THR A 95 -10.98 -0.90 -13.48
C THR A 95 -9.80 -0.45 -14.32
N SER A 96 -8.61 -1.00 -14.07
CA SER A 96 -7.34 -0.58 -14.66
C SER A 96 -6.95 0.86 -14.30
N GLU A 97 -7.52 1.42 -13.25
CA GLU A 97 -7.14 2.74 -12.76
C GLU A 97 -5.76 2.70 -12.09
N ILE A 98 -4.98 3.74 -12.30
CA ILE A 98 -3.70 3.91 -11.63
C ILE A 98 -3.95 4.51 -10.26
N VAL A 99 -3.44 3.87 -9.22
CA VAL A 99 -3.56 4.32 -7.84
C VAL A 99 -2.20 4.25 -7.17
N TYR A 100 -1.79 5.35 -6.53
CA TYR A 100 -0.55 5.37 -5.76
C TYR A 100 -0.89 5.16 -4.29
N PHE A 101 -0.12 4.28 -3.65
CA PHE A 101 -0.20 4.07 -2.20
C PHE A 101 1.01 4.73 -1.56
N GLN A 102 0.76 5.65 -0.64
CA GLN A 102 1.80 6.25 0.18
C GLN A 102 1.67 5.67 1.58
N LEU A 103 2.57 4.75 1.91
CA LEU A 103 2.56 4.04 3.18
C LEU A 103 3.65 4.61 4.07
N TYR A 104 3.26 5.26 5.16
CA TYR A 104 4.21 5.79 6.12
C TYR A 104 4.83 4.67 6.94
N LYS A 105 6.13 4.78 7.17
CA LYS A 105 6.87 3.83 8.00
C LYS A 105 6.34 3.84 9.43
N ASN A 106 6.04 5.04 9.95
CA ASN A 106 5.36 5.17 11.24
C ASN A 106 3.87 4.95 11.04
N HIS A 107 3.34 3.89 11.64
CA HIS A 107 1.93 3.51 11.55
C HIS A 107 0.97 4.64 11.95
N GLU A 108 1.38 5.52 12.84
CA GLU A 108 0.55 6.64 13.32
C GLU A 108 0.20 7.64 12.21
N PHE A 109 1.06 7.75 11.18
CA PHE A 109 0.81 8.67 10.07
C PHE A 109 -0.10 8.10 8.98
N GLY A 110 -0.42 6.82 9.08
CA GLY A 110 -1.44 6.21 8.23
C GLY A 110 -0.99 5.85 6.83
N LEU A 111 -1.95 5.85 5.93
CA LEU A 111 -1.80 5.42 4.55
C LEU A 111 -2.61 6.35 3.66
N ASN A 112 -2.04 6.75 2.53
CA ASN A 112 -2.76 7.53 1.52
C ASN A 112 -2.94 6.71 0.25
N MET A 113 -4.16 6.70 -0.29
CA MET A 113 -4.44 6.26 -1.66
C MET A 113 -4.63 7.51 -2.52
N ILE A 114 -3.89 7.62 -3.61
CA ILE A 114 -3.89 8.80 -4.45
C ILE A 114 -4.32 8.40 -5.86
N PHE A 115 -5.45 8.96 -6.31
CA PHE A 115 -5.98 8.77 -7.66
C PHE A 115 -5.59 9.98 -8.51
N GLU A 116 -5.28 9.76 -9.79
CA GLU A 116 -4.82 10.86 -10.65
C GLU A 116 -5.93 11.56 -11.43
N GLU A 117 -6.93 10.82 -11.92
CA GLU A 117 -7.96 11.39 -12.79
C GLU A 117 -9.36 10.90 -12.40
N PRO A 118 -10.12 11.72 -11.65
CA PRO A 118 -9.74 13.01 -11.07
C PRO A 118 -8.81 12.83 -9.88
N THR A 119 -8.08 13.85 -9.51
CA THR A 119 -7.20 13.79 -8.34
C THR A 119 -8.02 13.69 -7.07
N VAL A 120 -7.95 12.53 -6.44
CA VAL A 120 -8.61 12.26 -5.16
C VAL A 120 -7.58 11.69 -4.21
N LEU A 121 -7.53 12.20 -3.00
CA LEU A 121 -6.68 11.66 -1.94
C LEU A 121 -7.56 11.04 -0.88
N VAL A 122 -7.32 9.77 -0.59
CA VAL A 122 -8.01 9.06 0.49
C VAL A 122 -7.00 8.73 1.57
N HIS A 123 -7.17 9.34 2.73
CA HIS A 123 -6.26 9.18 3.87
C HIS A 123 -6.89 8.26 4.90
N PHE A 124 -6.21 7.16 5.18
CA PHE A 124 -6.61 6.19 6.20
C PHE A 124 -5.77 6.40 7.45
N TYR A 125 -6.41 6.48 8.59
CA TYR A 125 -5.72 6.78 9.85
C TYR A 125 -6.50 6.25 11.05
N ASN A 126 -5.88 6.28 12.21
CA ASN A 126 -6.54 5.99 13.48
C ASN A 126 -6.45 7.22 14.35
N LYS A 127 -7.59 7.70 14.82
CA LYS A 127 -7.62 8.85 15.72
C LYS A 127 -6.89 8.54 17.02
N ALA A 128 -6.15 9.51 17.51
CA ALA A 128 -5.55 9.43 18.83
C ALA A 128 -6.67 9.41 19.88
N LYS A 129 -6.50 8.56 20.89
CA LYS A 129 -7.46 8.46 21.98
C LYS A 129 -7.26 9.56 23.01
#